data_aa1e987e845101174db733e4a17b847d
#
_entry.id   aa1e987e845101174db733e4a17b847d
#
_cell.length_a   1.000
_cell.length_b   1.000
_cell.length_c   1.000
_cell.angle_alpha   90.00
_cell.angle_beta   90.00
_cell.angle_gamma   90.00
#
_symmetry.space_group_name_H-M   'P 1'
#
loop_
_entity.id
_entity.type
_entity.pdbx_description
1 polymer ?
#
loop_
_entity_poly.entity_id
_entity_poly.type
_entity_poly.pdbx_seq_one_letter_code
_entity_poly.pdbx_strand_id
1 'polypeptide(L)'
;MYDEEEDVSGLSFARRFRPYTLEGYIGNNDVKDTVMRYMRPGVKRPQTMLIHGNSGCGKTTLARIIEMIYRCENPTEHGACGECLSCQLFSEYIRTGRDDMLTDIYEVDASEKSGKRDIGAMLESMEYPAISGEWKAYLIDEAHLLKEDAMGRLLKTIEEPPEGVLIIICTTNPEKLLDTVRNRCQLKLGITKPTTSELMGHLKNICELEGKEYNLEGLR
;
A
#
# COMPACT_ATOMS: atom_id res chain seq x y z
N MET A 1 -13.71 26.06 0.39
CA MET A 1 -14.92 25.90 1.19
C MET A 1 -15.57 24.61 0.69
N TYR A 2 -15.07 23.48 1.18
CA TYR A 2 -15.59 22.11 0.99
C TYR A 2 -15.57 21.46 2.38
N ASP A 3 -16.44 21.99 3.26
CA ASP A 3 -16.79 21.31 4.51
C ASP A 3 -18.11 20.55 4.26
N GLU A 4 -18.03 19.47 3.51
CA GLU A 4 -18.97 18.37 3.67
C GLU A 4 -18.20 17.28 4.43
N GLU A 5 -18.39 17.22 5.75
CA GLU A 5 -18.08 16.03 6.53
C GLU A 5 -18.87 14.88 5.91
N GLU A 6 -18.21 14.15 4.97
CA GLU A 6 -18.83 12.98 4.38
C GLU A 6 -19.20 12.01 5.49
N ASP A 7 -20.45 11.58 5.49
CA ASP A 7 -21.00 10.63 6.45
C ASP A 7 -20.27 9.27 6.35
N VAL A 8 -19.19 9.15 7.12
CA VAL A 8 -18.42 7.90 7.26
C VAL A 8 -19.07 6.94 8.27
N SER A 9 -20.24 7.27 8.81
CA SER A 9 -20.93 6.48 9.84
C SER A 9 -21.33 5.08 9.34
N GLY A 10 -21.50 4.91 8.03
CA GLY A 10 -21.81 3.63 7.39
C GLY A 10 -20.61 2.73 7.12
N LEU A 11 -19.38 3.21 7.28
CA LEU A 11 -18.17 2.42 7.03
C LEU A 11 -17.81 1.54 8.24
N SER A 12 -17.30 0.35 7.98
CA SER A 12 -16.77 -0.50 9.05
C SER A 12 -15.59 0.15 9.76
N PHE A 13 -15.43 -0.12 11.07
CA PHE A 13 -14.29 0.37 11.86
C PHE A 13 -12.94 0.08 11.20
N ALA A 14 -12.79 -1.11 10.61
CA ALA A 14 -11.57 -1.50 9.91
C ALA A 14 -11.24 -0.61 8.69
N ARG A 15 -12.23 0.01 8.05
CA ARG A 15 -12.03 0.99 6.98
C ARG A 15 -11.77 2.37 7.52
N ARG A 16 -12.59 2.84 8.47
CA ARG A 16 -12.48 4.18 9.04
C ARG A 16 -11.12 4.44 9.70
N PHE A 17 -10.59 3.43 10.39
CA PHE A 17 -9.32 3.50 11.13
C PHE A 17 -8.16 2.81 10.42
N ARG A 18 -8.28 2.55 9.11
CA ARG A 18 -7.16 2.04 8.34
C ARG A 18 -6.04 3.08 8.31
N PRO A 19 -4.83 2.75 8.77
CA PRO A 19 -3.73 3.70 8.76
C PRO A 19 -3.36 4.09 7.32
N TYR A 20 -3.08 5.35 7.12
CA TYR A 20 -2.60 5.93 5.87
C TYR A 20 -1.22 6.59 6.02
N THR A 21 -0.63 6.52 7.21
CA THR A 21 0.74 6.98 7.51
C THR A 21 1.58 5.86 8.07
N LEU A 22 2.91 5.95 7.93
CA LEU A 22 3.83 4.97 8.54
C LEU A 22 3.76 5.01 10.07
N GLU A 23 3.52 6.17 10.66
CA GLU A 23 3.35 6.32 12.11
C GLU A 23 2.12 5.55 12.60
N GLY A 24 1.00 5.69 11.89
CA GLY A 24 -0.24 4.97 12.22
C GLY A 24 -0.18 3.47 11.92
N TYR A 25 0.77 3.00 11.09
CA TYR A 25 0.94 1.58 10.79
C TYR A 25 1.54 0.85 12.00
N ILE A 26 0.83 -0.17 12.49
CA ILE A 26 1.15 -0.83 13.77
C ILE A 26 2.24 -1.88 13.55
N GLY A 27 3.22 -1.91 14.45
CA GLY A 27 4.32 -2.89 14.43
C GLY A 27 5.29 -2.70 13.28
N ASN A 28 6.13 -3.71 13.01
CA ASN A 28 7.10 -3.77 11.90
C ASN A 28 8.01 -2.53 11.81
N ASN A 29 8.56 -2.06 12.93
CA ASN A 29 9.34 -0.82 12.99
C ASN A 29 10.61 -0.86 12.12
N ASP A 30 11.27 -2.01 12.02
CA ASP A 30 12.40 -2.26 11.14
C ASP A 30 12.04 -2.08 9.65
N VAL A 31 10.84 -2.47 9.27
CA VAL A 31 10.30 -2.27 7.92
C VAL A 31 10.01 -0.79 7.67
N LYS A 32 9.39 -0.09 8.64
CA LYS A 32 9.15 1.36 8.56
C LYS A 32 10.48 2.12 8.37
N ASP A 33 11.47 1.81 9.19
CA ASP A 33 12.81 2.41 9.12
C ASP A 33 13.48 2.15 7.75
N THR A 34 13.26 0.94 7.21
CA THR A 34 13.77 0.58 5.88
C THR A 34 13.10 1.41 4.79
N VAL A 35 11.77 1.54 4.81
CA VAL A 35 11.03 2.38 3.85
C VAL A 35 11.52 3.82 3.94
N MET A 36 11.60 4.40 5.14
CA MET A 36 12.04 5.78 5.34
C MET A 36 13.48 6.04 4.92
N ARG A 37 14.36 5.04 5.00
CA ARG A 37 15.73 5.16 4.51
C ARG A 37 15.78 5.46 3.01
N TYR A 38 14.90 4.85 2.23
CA TYR A 38 14.81 5.11 0.78
C TYR A 38 14.12 6.43 0.42
N MET A 39 13.46 7.08 1.38
CA MET A 39 12.84 8.40 1.16
C MET A 39 13.79 9.57 1.42
N ARG A 40 15.00 9.30 1.92
CA ARG A 40 16.01 10.34 2.18
C ARG A 40 16.49 11.00 0.89
N PRO A 41 16.77 12.31 0.91
CA PRO A 41 17.35 13.00 -0.24
C PRO A 41 18.64 12.32 -0.75
N GLY A 42 18.73 12.19 -2.08
CA GLY A 42 19.90 11.58 -2.74
C GLY A 42 19.94 10.04 -2.74
N VAL A 43 18.98 9.38 -2.11
CA VAL A 43 18.84 7.91 -2.19
C VAL A 43 17.95 7.55 -3.37
N LYS A 44 18.44 6.64 -4.23
CA LYS A 44 17.61 6.13 -5.34
C LYS A 44 16.46 5.30 -4.78
N ARG A 45 15.24 5.71 -5.08
CA ARG A 45 14.02 5.01 -4.67
C ARG A 45 13.86 3.70 -5.42
N PRO A 46 13.57 2.57 -4.74
CA PRO A 46 13.24 1.31 -5.39
C PRO A 46 11.96 1.44 -6.21
N GLN A 47 11.99 0.95 -7.44
CA GLN A 47 10.82 0.94 -8.32
C GLN A 47 10.03 -0.37 -8.23
N THR A 48 10.64 -1.42 -7.70
CA THR A 48 10.01 -2.74 -7.58
C THR A 48 10.16 -3.26 -6.17
N MET A 49 9.03 -3.58 -5.53
CA MET A 49 8.97 -4.04 -4.15
C MET A 49 8.18 -5.33 -4.01
N LEU A 50 8.65 -6.21 -3.14
CA LEU A 50 7.93 -7.40 -2.71
C LEU A 50 7.60 -7.28 -1.22
N ILE A 51 6.30 -7.22 -0.89
CA ILE A 51 5.81 -7.25 0.49
C ILE A 51 5.23 -8.63 0.74
N HIS A 52 5.77 -9.37 1.71
CA HIS A 52 5.29 -10.71 2.00
C HIS A 52 5.06 -10.91 3.50
N GLY A 53 4.13 -11.80 3.83
CA GLY A 53 3.77 -12.13 5.20
C GLY A 53 2.40 -12.77 5.30
N ASN A 54 2.05 -13.28 6.45
CA ASN A 54 0.80 -14.01 6.68
C ASN A 54 -0.44 -13.16 6.33
N SER A 55 -1.57 -13.84 6.10
CA SER A 55 -2.85 -13.14 5.89
C SER A 55 -3.19 -12.25 7.10
N GLY A 56 -3.70 -11.05 6.83
CA GLY A 56 -4.11 -10.08 7.85
C GLY A 56 -2.97 -9.39 8.61
N CYS A 57 -1.71 -9.47 8.12
CA CYS A 57 -0.58 -8.73 8.74
C CYS A 57 -0.41 -7.29 8.23
N GLY A 58 -1.28 -6.82 7.30
CA GLY A 58 -1.27 -5.43 6.84
C GLY A 58 -0.48 -5.17 5.56
N LYS A 59 -0.21 -6.18 4.71
CA LYS A 59 0.53 -6.03 3.43
C LYS A 59 -0.04 -4.92 2.54
N THR A 60 -1.31 -5.03 2.18
CA THR A 60 -2.01 -4.06 1.33
C THR A 60 -2.04 -2.67 1.95
N THR A 61 -2.18 -2.57 3.28
CA THR A 61 -2.13 -1.30 4.01
C THR A 61 -0.75 -0.65 3.90
N LEU A 62 0.33 -1.42 4.11
CA LEU A 62 1.70 -0.91 3.97
C LEU A 62 1.99 -0.51 2.52
N ALA A 63 1.54 -1.31 1.54
CA ALA A 63 1.69 -0.99 0.12
C ALA A 63 1.07 0.38 -0.20
N ARG A 64 -0.17 0.61 0.20
CA ARG A 64 -0.87 1.88 0.01
C ARG A 64 -0.18 3.06 0.68
N ILE A 65 0.37 2.88 1.88
CA ILE A 65 1.14 3.93 2.56
C ILE A 65 2.41 4.27 1.74
N ILE A 66 3.09 3.27 1.18
CA ILE A 66 4.27 3.48 0.33
C ILE A 66 3.86 4.21 -0.96
N GLU A 67 2.76 3.84 -1.60
CA GLU A 67 2.23 4.54 -2.78
C GLU A 67 1.97 6.02 -2.49
N MET A 68 1.32 6.31 -1.35
CA MET A 68 1.09 7.69 -0.91
C MET A 68 2.40 8.47 -0.72
N ILE A 69 3.43 7.86 -0.15
CA ILE A 69 4.75 8.49 0.04
C ILE A 69 5.40 8.80 -1.30
N TYR A 70 5.34 7.89 -2.27
CA TYR A 70 5.93 8.09 -3.60
C TYR A 70 5.24 9.20 -4.37
N ARG A 71 3.95 9.35 -4.22
CA ARG A 71 3.12 10.36 -4.91
C ARG A 71 3.02 11.69 -4.16
N CYS A 72 3.53 11.75 -2.94
CA CYS A 72 3.52 12.97 -2.15
C CYS A 72 4.40 14.05 -2.81
N GLU A 73 3.83 15.24 -3.00
CA GLU A 73 4.54 16.39 -3.58
C GLU A 73 5.62 16.94 -2.65
N ASN A 74 5.43 16.79 -1.34
CA ASN A 74 6.32 17.33 -0.30
C ASN A 74 6.59 16.26 0.79
N PRO A 75 7.27 15.12 0.46
CA PRO A 75 7.53 14.09 1.44
C PRO A 75 8.43 14.61 2.57
N THR A 76 8.12 14.20 3.79
CA THR A 76 8.86 14.57 5.01
C THR A 76 9.73 13.40 5.48
N GLU A 77 10.53 13.63 6.51
CA GLU A 77 11.28 12.56 7.19
C GLU A 77 10.37 11.54 7.91
N HIS A 78 9.08 11.82 8.03
CA HIS A 78 8.07 10.92 8.62
C HIS A 78 7.21 10.20 7.57
N GLY A 79 7.40 10.50 6.28
CA GLY A 79 6.65 9.92 5.16
C GLY A 79 5.92 10.96 4.32
N ALA A 80 4.70 10.65 3.89
CA ALA A 80 3.87 11.58 3.15
C ALA A 80 3.47 12.78 4.02
N CYS A 81 3.40 14.00 3.42
CA CYS A 81 3.09 15.22 4.17
C CYS A 81 1.65 15.25 4.74
N GLY A 82 0.70 14.51 4.14
CA GLY A 82 -0.70 14.50 4.53
C GLY A 82 -1.52 15.72 4.06
N GLU A 83 -0.89 16.77 3.55
CA GLU A 83 -1.53 18.08 3.26
C GLU A 83 -1.65 18.39 1.77
N CYS A 84 -0.76 17.89 0.91
CA CYS A 84 -0.84 18.12 -0.53
C CYS A 84 -2.06 17.41 -1.14
N LEU A 85 -2.50 17.86 -2.31
CA LEU A 85 -3.68 17.33 -2.98
C LEU A 85 -3.59 15.81 -3.17
N SER A 86 -2.45 15.30 -3.62
CA SER A 86 -2.22 13.86 -3.77
C SER A 86 -2.44 13.10 -2.45
N CYS A 87 -1.96 13.62 -1.32
CA CYS A 87 -2.14 13.00 -0.02
C CYS A 87 -3.60 13.02 0.43
N GLN A 88 -4.31 14.13 0.24
CA GLN A 88 -5.73 14.26 0.61
C GLN A 88 -6.59 13.27 -0.17
N LEU A 89 -6.48 13.24 -1.49
CA LEU A 89 -7.20 12.31 -2.35
C LEU A 89 -6.89 10.84 -2.00
N PHE A 90 -5.63 10.53 -1.71
CA PHE A 90 -5.23 9.17 -1.38
C PHE A 90 -5.73 8.74 0.00
N SER A 91 -5.70 9.62 1.00
CA SER A 91 -6.23 9.33 2.32
C SER A 91 -7.74 9.08 2.28
N GLU A 92 -8.46 9.82 1.46
CA GLU A 92 -9.88 9.61 1.21
C GLU A 92 -10.13 8.25 0.54
N TYR A 93 -9.38 7.91 -0.50
CA TYR A 93 -9.44 6.60 -1.13
C TYR A 93 -9.23 5.45 -0.14
N ILE A 94 -8.21 5.54 0.72
CA ILE A 94 -7.95 4.50 1.73
C ILE A 94 -9.15 4.31 2.64
N ARG A 95 -9.82 5.39 3.03
CA ARG A 95 -10.98 5.35 3.94
C ARG A 95 -12.24 4.89 3.24
N THR A 96 -12.57 5.45 2.09
CA THR A 96 -13.87 5.27 1.43
C THR A 96 -13.86 4.15 0.39
N GLY A 97 -12.72 3.89 -0.23
CA GLY A 97 -12.57 2.99 -1.39
C GLY A 97 -13.00 3.64 -2.70
N ARG A 98 -13.26 4.95 -2.72
CA ARG A 98 -13.59 5.69 -3.96
C ARG A 98 -12.30 6.03 -4.68
N ASP A 99 -12.19 5.65 -5.94
CA ASP A 99 -11.01 5.82 -6.80
C ASP A 99 -11.23 6.78 -7.98
N ASP A 100 -12.44 7.32 -8.12
CA ASP A 100 -12.87 8.15 -9.24
C ASP A 100 -12.04 9.43 -9.43
N MET A 101 -11.33 9.89 -8.40
CA MET A 101 -10.42 11.04 -8.46
C MET A 101 -8.94 10.67 -8.45
N LEU A 102 -8.61 9.38 -8.29
CA LEU A 102 -7.23 8.90 -8.30
C LEU A 102 -6.77 8.61 -9.72
N THR A 103 -5.87 9.42 -10.22
CA THR A 103 -5.10 9.12 -11.43
C THR A 103 -3.79 8.43 -11.07
N ASP A 104 -3.27 7.59 -11.97
CA ASP A 104 -1.95 6.97 -11.83
C ASP A 104 -1.77 6.01 -10.63
N ILE A 105 -2.88 5.47 -10.11
CA ILE A 105 -2.88 4.40 -9.11
C ILE A 105 -3.71 3.25 -9.65
N TYR A 106 -3.11 2.08 -9.66
CA TYR A 106 -3.71 0.86 -10.22
C TYR A 106 -3.54 -0.27 -9.23
N GLU A 107 -4.64 -0.77 -8.70
CA GLU A 107 -4.63 -1.91 -7.79
C GLU A 107 -5.33 -3.10 -8.44
N VAL A 108 -4.70 -4.25 -8.39
CA VAL A 108 -5.25 -5.52 -8.88
C VAL A 108 -5.10 -6.57 -7.79
N ASP A 109 -6.22 -7.16 -7.38
CA ASP A 109 -6.24 -8.37 -6.56
C ASP A 109 -6.29 -9.61 -7.48
N ALA A 110 -5.20 -10.37 -7.49
CA ALA A 110 -5.11 -11.57 -8.31
C ALA A 110 -6.05 -12.71 -7.86
N SER A 111 -6.66 -12.61 -6.68
CA SER A 111 -7.67 -13.56 -6.20
C SER A 111 -9.02 -13.37 -6.90
N GLU A 112 -9.33 -12.17 -7.38
CA GLU A 112 -10.58 -11.85 -8.05
C GLU A 112 -10.59 -12.33 -9.51
N LYS A 113 -11.78 -12.69 -10.01
CA LYS A 113 -11.92 -13.13 -11.41
C LYS A 113 -11.65 -12.00 -12.42
N SER A 114 -11.97 -10.77 -12.07
CA SER A 114 -11.66 -9.55 -12.84
C SER A 114 -10.16 -9.29 -12.89
N GLY A 115 -9.46 -9.38 -11.77
CA GLY A 115 -8.04 -9.07 -11.65
C GLY A 115 -7.14 -9.80 -12.65
N LYS A 116 -7.54 -11.01 -13.08
CA LYS A 116 -6.78 -11.78 -14.09
C LYS A 116 -6.86 -11.19 -15.50
N ARG A 117 -7.90 -10.41 -15.83
CA ARG A 117 -8.04 -9.71 -17.11
C ARG A 117 -7.39 -8.34 -17.08
N ASP A 118 -7.34 -7.72 -15.92
CA ASP A 118 -6.91 -6.34 -15.75
C ASP A 118 -5.37 -6.19 -15.74
N ILE A 119 -4.63 -7.26 -15.41
CA ILE A 119 -3.15 -7.25 -15.45
C ILE A 119 -2.61 -6.88 -16.84
N GLY A 120 -3.25 -7.34 -17.92
CA GLY A 120 -2.84 -6.96 -19.27
C GLY A 120 -2.91 -5.46 -19.50
N ALA A 121 -4.07 -4.86 -19.22
CA ALA A 121 -4.28 -3.43 -19.33
C ALA A 121 -3.40 -2.63 -18.36
N MET A 122 -3.20 -3.15 -17.15
CA MET A 122 -2.28 -2.57 -16.17
C MET A 122 -0.85 -2.49 -16.72
N LEU A 123 -0.31 -3.57 -17.27
CA LEU A 123 1.04 -3.61 -17.84
C LEU A 123 1.20 -2.68 -19.05
N GLU A 124 0.17 -2.61 -19.92
CA GLU A 124 0.15 -1.68 -21.04
C GLU A 124 0.14 -0.22 -20.57
N SER A 125 -0.56 0.08 -19.48
CA SER A 125 -0.61 1.45 -18.93
C SER A 125 0.73 1.92 -18.36
N MET A 126 1.65 1.02 -18.02
CA MET A 126 2.99 1.35 -17.51
C MET A 126 3.90 1.99 -18.57
N GLU A 127 3.60 1.78 -19.85
CA GLU A 127 4.36 2.36 -20.96
C GLU A 127 4.11 3.88 -21.14
N TYR A 128 3.03 4.39 -20.55
CA TYR A 128 2.66 5.82 -20.65
C TYR A 128 3.14 6.58 -19.42
N PRO A 129 3.54 7.85 -19.55
CA PRO A 129 3.93 8.69 -18.42
C PRO A 129 2.78 8.91 -17.44
N ALA A 130 3.09 9.33 -16.23
CA ALA A 130 2.07 9.72 -15.25
C ALA A 130 1.25 10.91 -15.76
N ILE A 131 -0.05 10.92 -15.44
CA ILE A 131 -0.97 12.01 -15.76
C ILE A 131 -0.77 13.16 -14.77
N SER A 132 -0.54 12.80 -13.50
CA SER A 132 -0.31 13.76 -12.43
C SER A 132 0.90 13.36 -11.57
N GLY A 133 1.79 14.32 -11.31
CA GLY A 133 2.99 14.06 -10.51
C GLY A 133 4.09 13.27 -11.25
N GLU A 134 5.04 12.76 -10.50
CA GLU A 134 6.24 12.09 -11.04
C GLU A 134 6.11 10.55 -11.07
N TRP A 135 5.17 9.99 -10.32
CA TRP A 135 5.09 8.55 -10.10
C TRP A 135 3.72 7.98 -10.43
N LYS A 136 3.71 6.86 -11.14
CA LYS A 136 2.59 5.91 -11.22
C LYS A 136 2.83 4.78 -10.26
N ALA A 137 1.80 4.37 -9.54
CA ALA A 137 1.86 3.28 -8.57
C ALA A 137 0.97 2.12 -8.99
N TYR A 138 1.54 0.92 -8.90
CA TYR A 138 0.89 -0.33 -9.28
C TYR A 138 0.99 -1.33 -8.14
N LEU A 139 -0.15 -1.71 -7.58
CA LEU A 139 -0.25 -2.73 -6.54
C LEU A 139 -0.86 -4.01 -7.11
N ILE A 140 -0.14 -5.10 -6.96
CA ILE A 140 -0.61 -6.44 -7.30
C ILE A 140 -0.73 -7.23 -6.00
N ASP A 141 -1.96 -7.37 -5.51
CA ASP A 141 -2.20 -8.14 -4.28
C ASP A 141 -2.44 -9.62 -4.59
N GLU A 142 -2.08 -10.49 -3.63
CA GLU A 142 -2.10 -11.95 -3.73
C GLU A 142 -1.46 -12.48 -5.03
N ALA A 143 -0.36 -11.87 -5.46
CA ALA A 143 0.31 -12.10 -6.73
C ALA A 143 0.68 -13.56 -7.01
N HIS A 144 0.78 -14.41 -5.97
CA HIS A 144 1.00 -15.86 -6.13
C HIS A 144 -0.15 -16.59 -6.84
N LEU A 145 -1.30 -15.93 -7.03
CA LEU A 145 -2.45 -16.45 -7.77
C LEU A 145 -2.44 -16.07 -9.27
N LEU A 146 -1.47 -15.28 -9.70
CA LEU A 146 -1.29 -14.96 -11.11
C LEU A 146 -0.95 -16.22 -11.91
N LYS A 147 -1.45 -16.28 -13.15
CA LYS A 147 -1.06 -17.31 -14.10
C LYS A 147 0.37 -17.07 -14.59
N GLU A 148 1.04 -18.14 -15.01
CA GLU A 148 2.43 -18.10 -15.50
C GLU A 148 2.62 -17.09 -16.64
N ASP A 149 1.68 -16.99 -17.58
CA ASP A 149 1.74 -16.00 -18.67
C ASP A 149 1.75 -14.56 -18.16
N ALA A 150 0.83 -14.22 -17.23
CA ALA A 150 0.79 -12.90 -16.61
C ALA A 150 2.06 -12.62 -15.79
N MET A 151 2.56 -13.61 -15.08
CA MET A 151 3.79 -13.53 -14.31
C MET A 151 5.01 -13.33 -15.24
N GLY A 152 5.05 -14.02 -16.39
CA GLY A 152 6.11 -13.84 -17.38
C GLY A 152 6.13 -12.45 -18.03
N ARG A 153 4.95 -11.85 -18.26
CA ARG A 153 4.83 -10.47 -18.75
C ARG A 153 5.28 -9.47 -17.69
N LEU A 154 4.83 -9.64 -16.44
CA LEU A 154 5.23 -8.81 -15.31
C LEU A 154 6.75 -8.84 -15.10
N LEU A 155 7.37 -9.99 -15.29
CA LEU A 155 8.82 -10.17 -15.11
C LEU A 155 9.64 -9.21 -15.98
N LYS A 156 9.26 -9.01 -17.25
CA LYS A 156 9.95 -8.07 -18.15
C LYS A 156 9.92 -6.65 -17.59
N THR A 157 8.79 -6.23 -17.08
CA THR A 157 8.63 -4.88 -16.50
C THR A 157 9.38 -4.72 -15.18
N ILE A 158 9.48 -5.79 -14.38
CA ILE A 158 10.24 -5.77 -13.11
C ILE A 158 11.75 -5.69 -13.38
N GLU A 159 12.24 -6.29 -14.46
CA GLU A 159 13.66 -6.23 -14.84
C GLU A 159 14.10 -4.82 -15.21
N GLU A 160 13.30 -4.14 -16.01
CA GLU A 160 13.55 -2.78 -16.50
C GLU A 160 12.30 -1.92 -16.32
N PRO A 161 11.98 -1.53 -15.08
CA PRO A 161 10.79 -0.71 -14.83
C PRO A 161 10.95 0.67 -15.47
N PRO A 162 9.90 1.16 -16.14
CA PRO A 162 9.91 2.51 -16.71
C PRO A 162 10.18 3.58 -15.63
N GLU A 163 10.76 4.69 -16.03
CA GLU A 163 11.00 5.81 -15.10
C GLU A 163 9.68 6.33 -14.54
N GLY A 164 9.66 6.66 -13.23
CA GLY A 164 8.44 7.12 -12.56
C GLY A 164 7.39 6.04 -12.31
N VAL A 165 7.72 4.76 -12.47
CA VAL A 165 6.83 3.63 -12.18
C VAL A 165 7.25 2.94 -10.90
N LEU A 166 6.32 2.79 -9.96
CA LEU A 166 6.43 1.98 -8.75
C LEU A 166 5.57 0.73 -8.89
N ILE A 167 6.15 -0.44 -8.71
CA ILE A 167 5.46 -1.74 -8.73
C ILE A 167 5.59 -2.38 -7.36
N ILE A 168 4.47 -2.60 -6.68
CA ILE A 168 4.42 -3.30 -5.39
C ILE A 168 3.70 -4.63 -5.57
N ILE A 169 4.37 -5.69 -5.21
CA ILE A 169 3.85 -7.06 -5.25
C ILE A 169 3.61 -7.50 -3.81
N CYS A 170 2.35 -7.81 -3.48
CA CYS A 170 1.98 -8.39 -2.19
C CYS A 170 1.67 -9.87 -2.33
N THR A 171 2.09 -10.68 -1.37
CA THR A 171 1.79 -12.12 -1.35
C THR A 171 1.80 -12.69 0.06
N THR A 172 0.93 -13.66 0.29
CA THR A 172 0.96 -14.52 1.48
C THR A 172 1.89 -15.72 1.32
N ASN A 173 2.23 -16.09 0.08
CA ASN A 173 3.02 -17.28 -0.25
C ASN A 173 4.17 -16.91 -1.18
N PRO A 174 5.27 -16.31 -0.69
CA PRO A 174 6.38 -15.87 -1.52
C PRO A 174 7.06 -17.04 -2.26
N GLU A 175 7.03 -18.24 -1.72
CA GLU A 175 7.59 -19.46 -2.34
C GLU A 175 6.81 -19.92 -3.58
N LYS A 176 5.56 -19.50 -3.76
CA LYS A 176 4.77 -19.77 -4.98
C LYS A 176 5.03 -18.77 -6.09
N LEU A 177 5.68 -17.65 -5.81
CA LEU A 177 6.16 -16.75 -6.85
C LEU A 177 7.37 -17.35 -7.55
N LEU A 178 7.51 -17.09 -8.84
CA LEU A 178 8.72 -17.45 -9.57
C LEU A 178 9.95 -16.85 -8.88
N ASP A 179 11.00 -17.64 -8.72
CA ASP A 179 12.29 -17.20 -8.15
C ASP A 179 12.84 -15.98 -8.89
N THR A 180 12.65 -15.97 -10.21
CA THR A 180 13.04 -14.85 -11.06
C THR A 180 12.36 -13.54 -10.68
N VAL A 181 11.06 -13.55 -10.36
CA VAL A 181 10.33 -12.37 -9.88
C VAL A 181 10.84 -11.94 -8.52
N ARG A 182 10.94 -12.89 -7.57
CA ARG A 182 11.43 -12.59 -6.22
C ARG A 182 12.82 -11.98 -6.21
N ASN A 183 13.72 -12.48 -7.08
CA ASN A 183 15.10 -12.04 -7.09
C ASN A 183 15.31 -10.71 -7.79
N ARG A 184 14.36 -10.28 -8.63
CA ARG A 184 14.42 -8.99 -9.34
C ARG A 184 13.74 -7.84 -8.59
N CYS A 185 12.91 -8.12 -7.58
CA CYS A 185 12.40 -7.06 -6.71
C CYS A 185 13.56 -6.38 -5.97
N GLN A 186 13.69 -5.07 -6.17
CA GLN A 186 14.79 -4.26 -5.62
C GLN A 186 14.71 -4.15 -4.10
N LEU A 187 13.50 -4.18 -3.55
CA LEU A 187 13.27 -4.17 -2.10
C LEU A 187 12.32 -5.30 -1.71
N LYS A 188 12.70 -6.04 -0.66
CA LYS A 188 11.89 -7.13 -0.10
C LYS A 188 11.57 -6.82 1.34
N LEU A 189 10.29 -6.75 1.68
CA LEU A 189 9.78 -6.41 3.01
C LEU A 189 8.98 -7.60 3.55
N GLY A 190 9.55 -8.29 4.52
CA GLY A 190 8.85 -9.33 5.29
C GLY A 190 8.13 -8.71 6.46
N ILE A 191 6.81 -8.83 6.53
CA ILE A 191 6.01 -8.27 7.61
C ILE A 191 5.32 -9.35 8.43
N THR A 192 5.16 -9.06 9.71
CA THR A 192 4.52 -9.93 10.70
C THR A 192 3.26 -9.30 11.25
N LYS A 193 2.40 -10.12 11.84
CA LYS A 193 1.25 -9.58 12.59
C LYS A 193 1.75 -8.76 13.77
N PRO A 194 1.11 -7.63 14.06
CA PRO A 194 1.36 -6.89 15.29
C PRO A 194 1.16 -7.78 16.53
N THR A 195 1.89 -7.51 17.58
CA THR A 195 1.72 -8.16 18.87
C THR A 195 0.37 -7.81 19.49
N THR A 196 -0.12 -8.64 20.40
CA THR A 196 -1.36 -8.34 21.14
C THR A 196 -1.28 -6.99 21.85
N SER A 197 -0.12 -6.65 22.42
CA SER A 197 0.09 -5.37 23.12
C SER A 197 -0.04 -4.17 22.18
N GLU A 198 0.55 -4.26 20.98
CA GLU A 198 0.45 -3.20 19.95
C GLU A 198 -0.99 -3.02 19.47
N LEU A 199 -1.70 -4.14 19.23
CA LEU A 199 -3.11 -4.12 18.84
C LEU A 199 -4.00 -3.53 19.93
N MET A 200 -3.78 -3.91 21.19
CA MET A 200 -4.52 -3.33 22.32
C MET A 200 -4.30 -1.83 22.44
N GLY A 201 -3.07 -1.35 22.28
CA GLY A 201 -2.76 0.07 22.28
C GLY A 201 -3.51 0.81 21.18
N HIS A 202 -3.55 0.25 19.98
CA HIS A 202 -4.28 0.85 18.86
C HIS A 202 -5.78 0.87 19.06
N LEU A 203 -6.38 -0.23 19.52
CA LEU A 203 -7.81 -0.31 19.80
C LEU A 203 -8.22 0.67 20.91
N LYS A 204 -7.38 0.81 21.93
CA LYS A 204 -7.58 1.82 22.99
C LYS A 204 -7.66 3.22 22.39
N ASN A 205 -6.70 3.60 21.55
CA ASN A 205 -6.69 4.90 20.89
C ASN A 205 -7.94 5.11 20.02
N ILE A 206 -8.40 4.09 19.30
CA ILE A 206 -9.65 4.16 18.52
C ILE A 206 -10.86 4.41 19.43
N CYS A 207 -10.97 3.69 20.54
CA CYS A 207 -12.06 3.88 21.49
C CYS A 207 -12.07 5.30 22.08
N GLU A 208 -10.89 5.82 22.42
CA GLU A 208 -10.74 7.18 22.92
C GLU A 208 -11.17 8.24 21.89
N LEU A 209 -10.77 8.06 20.61
CA LEU A 209 -11.19 8.94 19.50
C LEU A 209 -12.70 8.91 19.25
N GLU A 210 -13.33 7.76 19.42
CA GLU A 210 -14.79 7.58 19.28
C GLU A 210 -15.59 7.95 20.54
N GLY A 211 -14.92 8.33 21.63
CA GLY A 211 -15.57 8.61 22.90
C GLY A 211 -16.28 7.39 23.50
N LYS A 212 -15.80 6.18 23.18
CA LYS A 212 -16.39 4.92 23.64
C LYS A 212 -15.64 4.35 24.83
N GLU A 213 -16.40 3.91 25.84
CA GLU A 213 -15.82 3.13 26.93
C GLU A 213 -15.36 1.74 26.41
N TYR A 214 -14.24 1.28 26.92
CA TYR A 214 -13.70 -0.04 26.61
C TYR A 214 -13.34 -0.79 27.88
N ASN A 215 -13.53 -2.12 27.83
CA ASN A 215 -13.05 -3.04 28.87
C ASN A 215 -11.77 -3.72 28.38
N LEU A 216 -10.69 -3.63 29.15
CA LEU A 216 -9.40 -4.27 28.85
C LEU A 216 -9.49 -5.80 28.65
N GLU A 217 -10.45 -6.46 29.31
CA GLU A 217 -10.70 -7.89 29.10
C GLU A 217 -11.38 -8.17 27.76
N GLY A 218 -12.21 -7.28 27.28
CA GLY A 218 -12.89 -7.38 25.97
C GLY A 218 -11.99 -7.06 24.77
N LEU A 219 -10.83 -6.44 24.99
CA LEU A 219 -9.83 -6.15 23.95
C LEU A 219 -8.81 -7.27 23.75
N ARG A 220 -8.85 -8.35 24.53
CA ARG A 220 -8.00 -9.56 24.40
C ARG A 220 -8.65 -10.58 23.49
#